data_bee3a6768f8176df7b2c11807d28e46a
#
_entry.id   bee3a6768f8176df7b2c11807d28e46a
#
_cell.length_a   1.000
_cell.length_b   1.000
_cell.length_c   1.000
_cell.angle_alpha   90.00
_cell.angle_beta   90.00
_cell.angle_gamma   90.00
#
_symmetry.space_group_name_H-M   'P 1'
#
loop_
_entity.id
_entity.type
_entity.pdbx_description
1 polymer ?
#
loop_
_entity_poly.entity_id
_entity_poly.type
_entity_poly.pdbx_seq_one_letter_code
_entity_poly.pdbx_strand_id
1 'polypeptide(L)'
;MSSTAPRATGSTFLVIGERTNITGSPKFAKAIKAGDWDGAVAIARQQVESGANIIDINVDEALIDGEATMVRFLNLIASEPEIARVPVMIDSSKWSVLEKGLQCLQGKGIVNSISLKDGEAEFLRRAALIRRYGAAAVVMAFDEQGQAATRDEKVRKIGRAHV
;
A
#
# COMPACT_ATOMS: atom_id res chain seq x y z
N MET A 1 17.60 -22.75 -19.12
CA MET A 1 16.15 -22.90 -19.39
C MET A 1 15.50 -21.56 -19.05
N SER A 2 15.10 -20.79 -20.07
CA SER A 2 14.52 -19.45 -19.92
C SER A 2 13.05 -19.61 -19.53
N SER A 3 12.70 -19.24 -18.29
CA SER A 3 11.31 -19.13 -17.84
C SER A 3 10.72 -17.84 -18.39
N THR A 4 10.08 -17.93 -19.54
CA THR A 4 9.21 -16.86 -20.03
C THR A 4 7.90 -16.93 -19.25
N ALA A 5 7.77 -16.07 -18.23
CA ALA A 5 6.47 -15.81 -17.63
C ALA A 5 5.50 -15.35 -18.73
N PRO A 6 4.23 -15.80 -18.74
CA PRO A 6 3.27 -15.37 -19.74
C PRO A 6 3.08 -13.85 -19.65
N ARG A 7 3.35 -13.14 -20.74
CA ARG A 7 2.97 -11.73 -20.89
C ARG A 7 1.44 -11.68 -20.85
N ALA A 8 0.90 -10.97 -19.86
CA ALA A 8 -0.51 -10.65 -19.84
C ALA A 8 -0.86 -9.86 -21.11
N THR A 9 -1.60 -10.48 -22.01
CA THR A 9 -2.23 -9.84 -23.18
C THR A 9 -3.48 -9.10 -22.67
N GLY A 10 -3.30 -8.00 -21.95
CA GLY A 10 -4.36 -7.19 -21.38
C GLY A 10 -3.90 -5.76 -21.19
N SER A 11 -4.82 -4.84 -20.96
CA SER A 11 -4.54 -3.43 -20.67
C SER A 11 -3.36 -3.26 -19.72
N THR A 12 -2.42 -2.39 -20.05
CA THR A 12 -1.33 -1.98 -19.15
C THR A 12 -1.81 -1.06 -18.03
N PHE A 13 -3.08 -0.69 -18.03
CA PHE A 13 -3.71 0.16 -17.01
C PHE A 13 -4.16 -0.70 -15.82
N LEU A 14 -3.70 -0.33 -14.62
CA LEU A 14 -4.07 -0.99 -13.37
C LEU A 14 -5.01 -0.10 -12.57
N VAL A 15 -6.13 -0.67 -12.14
CA VAL A 15 -7.11 0.00 -11.27
C VAL A 15 -6.79 -0.33 -9.83
N ILE A 16 -6.52 0.70 -9.02
CA ILE A 16 -6.32 0.57 -7.58
C ILE A 16 -7.62 0.93 -6.87
N GLY A 17 -8.14 0.01 -6.07
CA GLY A 17 -9.32 0.23 -5.25
C GLY A 17 -8.96 0.95 -3.94
N GLU A 18 -9.62 2.08 -3.67
CA GLU A 18 -9.33 3.01 -2.56
C GLU A 18 -10.43 2.99 -1.48
N ARG A 19 -11.35 2.01 -1.49
CA ARG A 19 -12.48 1.98 -0.55
C ARG A 19 -12.14 1.36 0.80
N THR A 20 -10.97 0.76 0.94
CA THR A 20 -10.37 0.27 2.19
C THR A 20 -9.39 1.27 2.80
N ASN A 21 -9.51 2.53 2.43
CA ASN A 21 -8.75 3.65 2.98
C ASN A 21 -9.64 4.44 3.96
N ILE A 22 -9.24 4.53 5.23
CA ILE A 22 -10.05 5.11 6.31
C ILE A 22 -10.29 6.61 6.12
N THR A 23 -9.36 7.33 5.49
CA THR A 23 -9.48 8.75 5.21
C THR A 23 -10.35 9.04 3.99
N GLY A 24 -10.38 8.11 3.02
CA GLY A 24 -11.12 8.26 1.75
C GLY A 24 -12.49 7.56 1.72
N SER A 25 -12.83 6.75 2.73
CA SER A 25 -14.04 5.94 2.76
C SER A 25 -14.76 6.02 4.10
N PRO A 26 -15.78 6.87 4.25
CA PRO A 26 -16.57 6.96 5.49
C PRO A 26 -17.20 5.63 5.90
N LYS A 27 -17.58 4.78 4.94
CA LYS A 27 -18.14 3.46 5.22
C LYS A 27 -17.11 2.53 5.85
N PHE A 28 -15.89 2.51 5.32
CA PHE A 28 -14.80 1.71 5.88
C PHE A 28 -14.37 2.25 7.25
N ALA A 29 -14.23 3.57 7.39
CA ALA A 29 -13.94 4.21 8.67
C ALA A 29 -14.94 3.84 9.76
N LYS A 30 -16.25 3.85 9.44
CA LYS A 30 -17.30 3.44 10.36
C LYS A 30 -17.18 1.96 10.76
N ALA A 31 -16.93 1.07 9.80
CA ALA A 31 -16.76 -0.35 10.07
C ALA A 31 -15.58 -0.62 11.00
N ILE A 32 -14.41 -0.06 10.70
CA ILE A 32 -13.19 -0.22 11.53
C ILE A 32 -13.41 0.33 12.94
N LYS A 33 -13.95 1.54 13.08
CA LYS A 33 -14.23 2.17 14.40
C LYS A 33 -15.24 1.39 15.24
N ALA A 34 -16.20 0.73 14.60
CA ALA A 34 -17.20 -0.10 15.28
C ALA A 34 -16.71 -1.54 15.55
N GLY A 35 -15.54 -1.93 15.05
CA GLY A 35 -15.08 -3.32 15.11
C GLY A 35 -15.89 -4.27 14.21
N ASP A 36 -16.62 -3.74 13.23
CA ASP A 36 -17.35 -4.50 12.21
C ASP A 36 -16.40 -5.00 11.13
N TRP A 37 -15.71 -6.09 11.47
CA TRP A 37 -14.70 -6.68 10.59
C TRP A 37 -15.31 -7.34 9.36
N ASP A 38 -16.48 -7.93 9.48
CA ASP A 38 -17.21 -8.55 8.35
C ASP A 38 -17.63 -7.48 7.35
N GLY A 39 -18.13 -6.34 7.83
CA GLY A 39 -18.42 -5.18 7.00
C GLY A 39 -17.19 -4.60 6.31
N ALA A 40 -16.04 -4.55 7.00
CA ALA A 40 -14.78 -4.10 6.42
C ALA A 40 -14.28 -5.06 5.32
N VAL A 41 -14.31 -6.37 5.55
CA VAL A 41 -13.96 -7.41 4.56
C VAL A 41 -14.90 -7.36 3.35
N ALA A 42 -16.20 -7.16 3.56
CA ALA A 42 -17.15 -7.01 2.46
C ALA A 42 -16.83 -5.81 1.55
N ILE A 43 -16.29 -4.71 2.11
CA ILE A 43 -15.84 -3.56 1.32
C ILE A 43 -14.63 -3.93 0.45
N ALA A 44 -13.68 -4.69 0.99
CA ALA A 44 -12.53 -5.18 0.22
C ALA A 44 -12.99 -6.11 -0.93
N ARG A 45 -13.87 -7.06 -0.63
CA ARG A 45 -14.43 -7.99 -1.63
C ARG A 45 -15.15 -7.25 -2.76
N GLN A 46 -15.99 -6.27 -2.44
CA GLN A 46 -16.70 -5.47 -3.44
C GLN A 46 -15.76 -4.76 -4.41
N GLN A 47 -14.61 -4.26 -3.97
CA GLN A 47 -13.63 -3.63 -4.85
C GLN A 47 -13.06 -4.61 -5.86
N VAL A 48 -12.69 -5.81 -5.42
CA VAL A 48 -12.15 -6.87 -6.29
C VAL A 48 -13.20 -7.34 -7.29
N GLU A 49 -14.45 -7.56 -6.85
CA GLU A 49 -15.58 -7.92 -7.71
C GLU A 49 -15.88 -6.82 -8.75
N SER A 50 -15.68 -5.56 -8.38
CA SER A 50 -15.84 -4.41 -9.27
C SER A 50 -14.67 -4.17 -10.21
N GLY A 51 -13.66 -5.06 -10.22
CA GLY A 51 -12.55 -5.04 -11.18
C GLY A 51 -11.28 -4.35 -10.70
N ALA A 52 -11.12 -4.08 -9.41
CA ALA A 52 -9.84 -3.61 -8.89
C ALA A 52 -8.75 -4.67 -9.11
N ASN A 53 -7.62 -4.22 -9.66
CA ASN A 53 -6.43 -5.05 -9.87
C ASN A 53 -5.52 -5.07 -8.64
N ILE A 54 -5.63 -4.05 -7.79
CA ILE A 54 -4.90 -3.86 -6.55
C ILE A 54 -5.89 -3.24 -5.57
N ILE A 55 -5.83 -3.57 -4.28
CA ILE A 55 -6.58 -2.86 -3.23
C ILE A 55 -5.61 -2.12 -2.32
N ASP A 56 -5.89 -0.83 -2.09
CA ASP A 56 -5.15 0.02 -1.15
C ASP A 56 -5.79 -0.04 0.23
N ILE A 57 -4.97 -0.23 1.26
CA ILE A 57 -5.41 -0.33 2.64
C ILE A 57 -4.71 0.72 3.49
N ASN A 58 -5.50 1.64 4.03
CA ASN A 58 -5.05 2.65 4.97
C ASN A 58 -5.92 2.65 6.22
N VAL A 59 -5.27 2.58 7.39
CA VAL A 59 -5.91 2.59 8.70
C VAL A 59 -5.39 3.74 9.59
N ASP A 60 -4.86 4.80 8.97
CA ASP A 60 -4.32 5.96 9.69
C ASP A 60 -5.46 6.79 10.30
N GLU A 61 -5.73 6.55 11.57
CA GLU A 61 -6.71 7.26 12.37
C GLU A 61 -6.15 7.50 13.78
N ALA A 62 -6.38 8.69 14.33
CA ALA A 62 -5.76 9.12 15.59
C ALA A 62 -6.16 8.27 16.82
N LEU A 63 -7.36 7.71 16.81
CA LEU A 63 -7.93 6.96 17.93
C LEU A 63 -7.86 5.44 17.75
N ILE A 64 -7.09 4.95 16.79
CA ILE A 64 -6.98 3.53 16.45
C ILE A 64 -5.51 3.11 16.60
N ASP A 65 -5.28 1.93 17.17
CA ASP A 65 -3.98 1.25 17.06
C ASP A 65 -3.80 0.78 15.61
N GLY A 66 -3.08 1.58 14.82
CA GLY A 66 -2.88 1.34 13.39
C GLY A 66 -2.12 0.05 13.10
N GLU A 67 -1.14 -0.32 13.94
CA GLU A 67 -0.36 -1.55 13.75
C GLU A 67 -1.23 -2.79 13.97
N ALA A 68 -1.94 -2.86 15.09
CA ALA A 68 -2.83 -3.98 15.39
C ALA A 68 -3.99 -4.07 14.38
N THR A 69 -4.55 -2.93 13.97
CA THR A 69 -5.65 -2.86 13.00
C THR A 69 -5.20 -3.34 11.63
N MET A 70 -4.04 -2.88 11.15
CA MET A 70 -3.46 -3.31 9.86
C MET A 70 -3.23 -4.82 9.86
N VAL A 71 -2.55 -5.35 10.88
CA VAL A 71 -2.27 -6.79 11.00
C VAL A 71 -3.57 -7.59 11.00
N ARG A 72 -4.56 -7.19 11.81
CA ARG A 72 -5.83 -7.90 11.90
C ARG A 72 -6.59 -7.90 10.58
N PHE A 73 -6.69 -6.76 9.93
CA PHE A 73 -7.43 -6.65 8.66
C PHE A 73 -6.74 -7.44 7.55
N LEU A 74 -5.41 -7.35 7.43
CA LEU A 74 -4.65 -8.12 6.44
C LEU A 74 -4.81 -9.62 6.63
N ASN A 75 -4.79 -10.12 7.85
CA ASN A 75 -5.01 -11.54 8.13
C ASN A 75 -6.42 -11.99 7.77
N LEU A 76 -7.44 -11.15 7.99
CA LEU A 76 -8.82 -11.46 7.60
C LEU A 76 -8.96 -11.56 6.08
N ILE A 77 -8.47 -10.57 5.32
CA ILE A 77 -8.57 -10.61 3.86
C ILE A 77 -7.70 -11.69 3.22
N ALA A 78 -6.58 -12.07 3.86
CA ALA A 78 -5.75 -13.18 3.39
C ALA A 78 -6.45 -14.54 3.46
N SER A 79 -7.43 -14.71 4.37
CA SER A 79 -8.24 -15.93 4.46
C SER A 79 -9.39 -15.99 3.44
N GLU A 80 -9.61 -14.90 2.67
CA GLU A 80 -10.66 -14.78 1.66
C GLU A 80 -10.07 -14.99 0.25
N PRO A 81 -10.23 -16.17 -0.39
CA PRO A 81 -9.59 -16.47 -1.67
C PRO A 81 -9.90 -15.47 -2.77
N GLU A 82 -11.13 -14.94 -2.78
CA GLU A 82 -11.58 -13.97 -3.77
C GLU A 82 -10.87 -12.62 -3.64
N ILE A 83 -10.47 -12.23 -2.42
CA ILE A 83 -9.71 -11.01 -2.17
C ILE A 83 -8.22 -11.27 -2.33
N ALA A 84 -7.72 -12.38 -1.80
CA ALA A 84 -6.30 -12.74 -1.78
C ALA A 84 -5.69 -12.94 -3.18
N ARG A 85 -6.51 -13.03 -4.23
CA ARG A 85 -6.06 -13.17 -5.63
C ARG A 85 -5.49 -11.89 -6.22
N VAL A 86 -5.68 -10.72 -5.61
CA VAL A 86 -5.12 -9.45 -6.06
C VAL A 86 -4.04 -8.96 -5.11
N PRO A 87 -3.00 -8.26 -5.60
CA PRO A 87 -2.01 -7.62 -4.74
C PRO A 87 -2.64 -6.61 -3.79
N VAL A 88 -2.06 -6.50 -2.60
CA VAL A 88 -2.41 -5.49 -1.61
C VAL A 88 -1.35 -4.39 -1.62
N MET A 89 -1.82 -3.14 -1.65
CA MET A 89 -1.04 -1.95 -1.37
C MET A 89 -1.31 -1.52 0.07
N ILE A 90 -0.27 -1.51 0.89
CA ILE A 90 -0.36 -1.00 2.26
C ILE A 90 0.03 0.47 2.29
N ASP A 91 -0.85 1.30 2.81
CA ASP A 91 -0.71 2.75 2.87
C ASP A 91 -0.71 3.22 4.32
N SER A 92 0.32 3.94 4.70
CA SER A 92 0.39 4.64 5.99
C SER A 92 1.44 5.73 5.98
N SER A 93 1.17 6.78 6.75
CA SER A 93 2.15 7.82 7.08
C SER A 93 3.20 7.35 8.09
N LYS A 94 2.96 6.22 8.77
CA LYS A 94 3.83 5.66 9.81
C LYS A 94 4.56 4.42 9.31
N TRP A 95 5.89 4.47 9.34
CA TRP A 95 6.71 3.33 8.91
C TRP A 95 6.40 2.05 9.71
N SER A 96 6.16 2.16 11.01
CA SER A 96 5.86 1.00 11.86
C SER A 96 4.61 0.24 11.40
N VAL A 97 3.57 0.95 10.94
CA VAL A 97 2.36 0.34 10.38
C VAL A 97 2.66 -0.35 9.05
N LEU A 98 3.45 0.29 8.17
CA LEU A 98 3.88 -0.31 6.90
C LEU A 98 4.69 -1.59 7.13
N GLU A 99 5.64 -1.56 8.06
CA GLU A 99 6.48 -2.73 8.36
C GLU A 99 5.68 -3.89 8.96
N LYS A 100 4.72 -3.60 9.85
CA LYS A 100 3.78 -4.61 10.36
C LYS A 100 2.91 -5.20 9.24
N GLY A 101 2.43 -4.36 8.33
CA GLY A 101 1.68 -4.80 7.16
C GLY A 101 2.51 -5.71 6.26
N LEU A 102 3.77 -5.34 5.97
CA LEU A 102 4.68 -6.15 5.15
C LEU A 102 4.89 -7.57 5.71
N GLN A 103 4.91 -7.72 7.04
CA GLN A 103 5.04 -9.01 7.70
C GLN A 103 3.84 -9.94 7.50
N CYS A 104 2.68 -9.38 7.14
CA CYS A 104 1.43 -10.13 6.93
C CYS A 104 1.17 -10.47 5.46
N LEU A 105 1.85 -9.78 4.52
CA LEU A 105 1.58 -9.94 3.10
C LEU A 105 2.14 -11.25 2.55
N GLN A 106 1.37 -11.87 1.67
CA GLN A 106 1.78 -12.99 0.84
C GLN A 106 1.89 -12.54 -0.62
N GLY A 107 2.92 -13.01 -1.31
CA GLY A 107 3.18 -12.62 -2.70
C GLY A 107 3.73 -11.20 -2.84
N LYS A 108 3.45 -10.56 -3.98
CA LYS A 108 3.98 -9.23 -4.32
C LYS A 108 3.09 -8.12 -3.77
N GLY A 109 3.41 -7.62 -2.59
CA GLY A 109 2.77 -6.43 -2.04
C GLY A 109 3.36 -5.12 -2.57
N ILE A 110 2.71 -4.02 -2.24
CA ILE A 110 3.13 -2.66 -2.60
C ILE A 110 3.10 -1.79 -1.35
N VAL A 111 4.13 -0.98 -1.15
CA VAL A 111 4.18 0.03 -0.07
C VAL A 111 3.83 1.40 -0.63
N ASN A 112 2.87 2.07 -0.04
CA ASN A 112 2.49 3.44 -0.30
C ASN A 112 2.70 4.26 0.99
N SER A 113 3.74 5.04 1.12
CA SER A 113 4.82 5.33 0.18
C SER A 113 6.12 5.60 0.95
N ILE A 114 7.22 5.70 0.23
CA ILE A 114 8.48 6.22 0.76
C ILE A 114 8.90 7.48 0.01
N SER A 115 9.71 8.31 0.65
CA SER A 115 10.24 9.54 0.07
C SER A 115 11.52 9.97 0.76
N LEU A 116 12.21 10.96 0.22
CA LEU A 116 13.37 11.60 0.85
C LEU A 116 13.01 12.63 1.93
N LYS A 117 11.74 12.71 2.35
CA LYS A 117 11.27 13.67 3.36
C LYS A 117 12.03 13.55 4.69
N ASP A 118 12.31 12.31 5.09
CA ASP A 118 13.02 11.99 6.33
C ASP A 118 14.54 11.84 6.12
N GLY A 119 15.04 12.29 4.97
CA GLY A 119 16.45 12.21 4.58
C GLY A 119 16.81 10.93 3.84
N GLU A 120 17.96 10.97 3.16
CA GLU A 120 18.45 9.90 2.28
C GLU A 120 18.76 8.59 3.04
N ALA A 121 19.37 8.67 4.22
CA ALA A 121 19.71 7.49 5.00
C ALA A 121 18.48 6.67 5.40
N GLU A 122 17.41 7.34 5.83
CA GLU A 122 16.16 6.69 6.18
C GLU A 122 15.43 6.14 4.94
N PHE A 123 15.46 6.87 3.83
CA PHE A 123 14.94 6.40 2.54
C PHE A 123 15.61 5.10 2.11
N LEU A 124 16.94 5.04 2.12
CA LEU A 124 17.70 3.85 1.74
C LEU A 124 17.42 2.67 2.67
N ARG A 125 17.33 2.93 3.98
CA ARG A 125 16.97 1.90 4.96
C ARG A 125 15.61 1.28 4.66
N ARG A 126 14.58 2.12 4.45
CA ARG A 126 13.21 1.67 4.12
C ARG A 126 13.18 0.94 2.78
N ALA A 127 13.85 1.46 1.75
CA ALA A 127 13.92 0.83 0.44
C ALA A 127 14.55 -0.57 0.50
N ALA A 128 15.66 -0.71 1.25
CA ALA A 128 16.30 -2.00 1.47
C ALA A 128 15.37 -3.01 2.19
N LEU A 129 14.60 -2.57 3.19
CA LEU A 129 13.64 -3.42 3.88
C LEU A 129 12.50 -3.84 2.95
N ILE A 130 11.89 -2.92 2.19
CA ILE A 130 10.85 -3.22 1.22
C ILE A 130 11.34 -4.27 0.21
N ARG A 131 12.57 -4.10 -0.29
CA ARG A 131 13.19 -5.07 -1.20
C ARG A 131 13.36 -6.44 -0.56
N ARG A 132 13.76 -6.51 0.72
CA ARG A 132 13.90 -7.79 1.46
C ARG A 132 12.54 -8.50 1.63
N TYR A 133 11.45 -7.76 1.80
CA TYR A 133 10.08 -8.31 1.81
C TYR A 133 9.57 -8.67 0.40
N GLY A 134 10.33 -8.38 -0.67
CA GLY A 134 9.92 -8.65 -2.05
C GLY A 134 8.81 -7.73 -2.57
N ALA A 135 8.50 -6.65 -1.86
CA ALA A 135 7.45 -5.72 -2.22
C ALA A 135 7.92 -4.68 -3.26
N ALA A 136 6.96 -4.08 -3.95
CA ALA A 136 7.15 -2.86 -4.72
C ALA A 136 6.93 -1.63 -3.82
N ALA A 137 7.34 -0.44 -4.28
CA ALA A 137 7.11 0.80 -3.56
C ALA A 137 6.62 1.91 -4.50
N VAL A 138 5.72 2.73 -3.98
CA VAL A 138 5.44 4.06 -4.51
C VAL A 138 6.49 5.00 -3.92
N VAL A 139 7.24 5.69 -4.79
CA VAL A 139 8.22 6.70 -4.37
C VAL A 139 7.66 8.08 -4.70
N MET A 140 7.43 8.87 -3.66
CA MET A 140 6.89 10.22 -3.84
C MET A 140 8.02 11.23 -4.06
N ALA A 141 7.76 12.22 -4.93
CA ALA A 141 8.68 13.32 -5.22
C ALA A 141 8.69 14.38 -4.09
N PHE A 142 8.94 13.91 -2.87
CA PHE A 142 9.21 14.71 -1.68
C PHE A 142 10.67 14.60 -1.29
N ASP A 143 11.26 15.66 -0.78
CA ASP A 143 12.54 15.67 -0.08
C ASP A 143 12.43 16.48 1.22
N GLU A 144 13.55 16.78 1.84
CA GLU A 144 13.65 17.53 3.09
C GLU A 144 13.08 18.96 2.96
N GLN A 145 12.95 19.46 1.72
CA GLN A 145 12.37 20.79 1.40
C GLN A 145 10.86 20.72 1.11
N GLY A 146 10.27 19.51 1.10
CA GLY A 146 8.85 19.29 0.85
C GLY A 146 8.54 18.74 -0.54
N GLN A 147 7.29 18.93 -0.99
CA GLN A 147 6.79 18.42 -2.26
C GLN A 147 7.37 19.19 -3.46
N ALA A 148 7.66 18.49 -4.54
CA ALA A 148 8.03 19.10 -5.81
C ALA A 148 6.82 19.81 -6.45
N ALA A 149 6.92 21.11 -6.68
CA ALA A 149 5.89 21.91 -7.33
C ALA A 149 6.11 22.02 -8.85
N THR A 150 7.36 22.14 -9.28
CA THR A 150 7.74 22.30 -10.69
C THR A 150 8.17 20.98 -11.34
N ARG A 151 8.20 20.97 -12.67
CA ARG A 151 8.73 19.84 -13.46
C ARG A 151 10.18 19.52 -13.07
N ASP A 152 11.02 20.53 -13.01
CA ASP A 152 12.47 20.35 -12.78
C ASP A 152 12.74 19.85 -11.36
N GLU A 153 12.00 20.33 -10.39
CA GLU A 153 12.03 19.79 -9.02
C GLU A 153 11.61 18.32 -8.97
N LYS A 154 10.55 17.94 -9.70
CA LYS A 154 10.09 16.53 -9.77
C LYS A 154 11.17 15.64 -10.35
N VAL A 155 11.77 16.03 -11.48
CA VAL A 155 12.86 15.29 -12.12
C VAL A 155 14.05 15.13 -11.18
N ARG A 156 14.46 16.22 -10.51
CA ARG A 156 15.57 16.21 -9.55
C ARG A 156 15.29 15.28 -8.37
N LYS A 157 14.11 15.41 -7.74
CA LYS A 157 13.75 14.62 -6.55
C LYS A 157 13.59 13.13 -6.86
N ILE A 158 12.96 12.79 -7.99
CA ILE A 158 12.86 11.40 -8.45
C ILE A 158 14.23 10.85 -8.78
N GLY A 159 15.12 11.65 -9.42
CA GLY A 159 16.49 11.24 -9.73
C GLY A 159 17.32 10.90 -8.48
N ARG A 160 17.13 11.66 -7.38
CA ARG A 160 17.78 11.34 -6.08
C ARG A 160 17.27 10.05 -5.45
N ALA A 161 16.01 9.72 -5.69
CA ALA A 161 15.38 8.51 -5.15
C ALA A 161 15.61 7.25 -6.02
N HIS A 162 16.38 7.38 -7.08
CA HIS A 162 16.74 6.25 -7.96
C HIS A 162 17.99 5.57 -7.41
N VAL A 163 17.82 4.43 -6.77
CA VAL A 163 18.86 3.62 -6.11
C VAL A 163 18.87 2.19 -6.65
#